data_574fa715d81631d386fc2b967429604f
#
_entry.id   574fa715d81631d386fc2b967429604f
#
_cell.length_a   1.000
_cell.length_b   1.000
_cell.length_c   1.000
_cell.angle_alpha   90.00
_cell.angle_beta   90.00
_cell.angle_gamma   90.00
#
_symmetry.space_group_name_H-M   'P 1'
#
loop_
_entity.id
_entity.type
_entity.pdbx_description
1 polymer ?
#
loop_
_entity_poly.entity_id
_entity_poly.type
_entity_poly.pdbx_seq_one_letter_code
_entity_poly.pdbx_strand_id
1 'polypeptide(L)'
;MRHNKSILVVDDNQVIQEILRQFLGRGYAVETVGSASHALAAVIQKSPDAILLDVRMPGVDGLSLLKSLRQMGVQTPIFVMTGYDSSQVAVEALESGATGYLPKPFDLMHLDRLIAQAIGQAA
;
A
#
# COMPACT_ATOMS: atom_id res chain seq x y z
N MET A 1 16.79 13.72 2.12
CA MET A 1 17.20 13.09 1.94
C MET A 1 17.18 11.84 2.43
N ARG A 2 16.49 11.22 2.78
CA ARG A 2 16.53 10.17 3.21
C ARG A 2 15.75 9.24 2.53
N HIS A 3 16.08 8.44 1.62
CA HIS A 3 15.40 7.42 0.87
C HIS A 3 15.78 6.04 1.39
N ASN A 4 16.10 5.98 2.68
CA ASN A 4 16.45 4.68 3.25
C ASN A 4 15.22 3.86 3.66
N LYS A 5 14.03 4.44 3.60
CA LYS A 5 12.79 3.70 3.81
C LYS A 5 12.09 3.56 2.47
N SER A 6 11.47 2.41 2.24
CA SER A 6 10.86 2.12 0.95
C SER A 6 9.38 1.84 1.06
N ILE A 7 8.66 2.21 0.01
CA ILE A 7 7.21 2.00 -0.07
C ILE A 7 6.91 1.30 -1.37
N LEU A 8 6.10 0.25 -1.31
CA LEU A 8 5.61 -0.44 -2.49
C LEU A 8 4.18 -0.02 -2.73
N VAL A 9 3.89 0.46 -3.93
CA VAL A 9 2.54 0.83 -4.35
C VAL A 9 2.04 -0.23 -5.31
N VAL A 10 0.93 -0.87 -4.96
CA VAL A 10 0.31 -1.90 -5.77
C VAL A 10 -1.02 -1.37 -6.29
N ASP A 11 -1.04 -0.96 -7.55
CA ASP A 11 -2.22 -0.36 -8.17
C ASP A 11 -2.03 -0.43 -9.67
N ASP A 12 -3.02 -0.92 -10.40
CA ASP A 12 -2.89 -1.04 -11.85
C ASP A 12 -3.13 0.28 -12.58
N ASN A 13 -3.58 1.31 -11.89
CA ASN A 13 -3.85 2.61 -12.49
C ASN A 13 -2.57 3.43 -12.55
N GLN A 14 -2.09 3.70 -13.76
CA GLN A 14 -0.80 4.38 -13.93
C GLN A 14 -0.82 5.82 -13.44
N VAL A 15 -1.96 6.48 -13.48
CA VAL A 15 -2.07 7.85 -12.98
C VAL A 15 -1.88 7.86 -11.47
N ILE A 16 -2.51 6.94 -10.76
CA ILE A 16 -2.35 6.83 -9.32
C ILE A 16 -0.90 6.48 -8.97
N GLN A 17 -0.30 5.56 -9.72
CA GLN A 17 1.10 5.21 -9.49
C GLN A 17 2.00 6.43 -9.62
N GLU A 18 1.77 7.24 -10.63
CA GLU A 18 2.63 8.40 -10.86
C GLU A 18 2.44 9.47 -9.79
N ILE A 19 1.20 9.72 -9.40
CA ILE A 19 0.91 10.68 -8.34
C ILE A 19 1.61 10.26 -7.05
N LEU A 20 1.48 9.01 -6.68
CA LEU A 20 2.08 8.52 -5.44
C LEU A 20 3.60 8.49 -5.52
N ARG A 21 4.13 8.11 -6.70
CA ARG A 21 5.58 8.11 -6.87
C ARG A 21 6.16 9.50 -6.69
N GLN A 22 5.52 10.51 -7.27
CA GLN A 22 6.03 11.87 -7.15
C GLN A 22 5.87 12.43 -5.75
N PHE A 23 4.72 12.18 -5.14
CA PHE A 23 4.48 12.73 -3.82
C PHE A 23 5.34 12.04 -2.76
N LEU A 24 5.30 10.73 -2.71
CA LEU A 24 6.03 9.98 -1.69
C LEU A 24 7.52 9.91 -1.98
N GLY A 25 7.90 10.04 -3.24
CA GLY A 25 9.30 9.98 -3.61
C GLY A 25 10.16 11.09 -3.05
N ARG A 26 9.55 12.10 -2.47
CA ARG A 26 10.29 13.17 -1.83
C ARG A 26 10.98 12.70 -0.54
N GLY A 27 10.42 11.69 0.11
CA GLY A 27 10.97 11.23 1.38
C GLY A 27 11.21 9.73 1.44
N TYR A 28 10.83 8.98 0.42
CA TYR A 28 10.92 7.53 0.42
C TYR A 28 11.37 7.02 -0.93
N ALA A 29 11.94 5.82 -0.95
CA ALA A 29 12.16 5.12 -2.19
C ALA A 29 10.86 4.42 -2.56
N VAL A 30 10.29 4.74 -3.71
CA VAL A 30 8.96 4.24 -4.09
C VAL A 30 9.08 3.32 -5.29
N GLU A 31 8.49 2.14 -5.18
CA GLU A 31 8.37 1.22 -6.30
C GLU A 31 6.89 1.02 -6.57
N THR A 32 6.49 0.96 -7.83
CA THR A 32 5.11 0.74 -8.19
C THR A 32 5.00 -0.54 -9.01
N VAL A 33 3.97 -1.32 -8.73
CA VAL A 33 3.66 -2.53 -9.48
C VAL A 33 2.17 -2.57 -9.77
N GLY A 34 1.78 -3.26 -10.81
CA GLY A 34 0.39 -3.27 -11.25
C GLY A 34 -0.29 -4.62 -11.19
N SER A 35 0.32 -5.61 -10.54
CA SER A 35 -0.30 -6.93 -10.45
C SER A 35 0.09 -7.60 -9.16
N ALA A 36 -0.69 -8.63 -8.79
CA ALA A 36 -0.41 -9.39 -7.57
C ALA A 36 0.90 -10.15 -7.66
N SER A 37 1.22 -10.72 -8.82
CA SER A 37 2.45 -11.49 -8.94
C SER A 37 3.68 -10.59 -8.82
N HIS A 38 3.64 -9.40 -9.41
CA HIS A 38 4.73 -8.47 -9.27
C HIS A 38 4.83 -7.95 -7.82
N ALA A 39 3.69 -7.80 -7.15
CA ALA A 39 3.69 -7.37 -5.76
C ALA A 39 4.35 -8.42 -4.87
N LEU A 40 4.00 -9.69 -5.05
CA LEU A 40 4.60 -10.75 -4.26
C LEU A 40 6.11 -10.80 -4.47
N ALA A 41 6.54 -10.72 -5.73
CA ALA A 41 7.96 -10.74 -6.03
C ALA A 41 8.68 -9.57 -5.36
N ALA A 42 8.09 -8.38 -5.42
CA ALA A 42 8.72 -7.19 -4.84
C ALA A 42 8.83 -7.30 -3.31
N VAL A 43 7.79 -7.83 -2.66
CA VAL A 43 7.81 -7.99 -1.20
C VAL A 43 8.91 -8.98 -0.80
N ILE A 44 9.00 -10.10 -1.52
CA ILE A 44 9.98 -11.12 -1.20
C ILE A 44 11.41 -10.61 -1.43
N GLN A 45 11.62 -9.90 -2.53
CA GLN A 45 12.95 -9.47 -2.91
C GLN A 45 13.44 -8.25 -2.15
N LYS A 46 12.55 -7.32 -1.85
CA LYS A 46 12.97 -6.02 -1.35
C LYS A 46 12.47 -5.67 0.05
N SER A 47 11.54 -6.42 0.58
CA SER A 47 11.02 -6.20 1.94
C SER A 47 10.71 -4.71 2.19
N PRO A 48 9.72 -4.16 1.50
CA PRO A 48 9.42 -2.74 1.68
C PRO A 48 9.03 -2.41 3.11
N ASP A 49 9.15 -1.16 3.49
CA ASP A 49 8.81 -0.71 4.83
C ASP A 49 7.32 -0.43 4.98
N ALA A 50 6.62 -0.18 3.89
CA ALA A 50 5.17 -0.02 3.89
C ALA A 50 4.64 -0.41 2.51
N ILE A 51 3.39 -0.84 2.47
CA ILE A 51 2.72 -1.24 1.23
C ILE A 51 1.41 -0.50 1.13
N LEU A 52 1.16 0.10 -0.04
CA LEU A 52 -0.14 0.66 -0.37
C LEU A 52 -0.76 -0.27 -1.40
N LEU A 53 -1.91 -0.83 -1.08
CA LEU A 53 -2.50 -1.91 -1.87
C LEU A 53 -3.91 -1.54 -2.32
N ASP A 54 -4.10 -1.45 -3.64
CA ASP A 54 -5.42 -1.25 -4.21
C ASP A 54 -6.16 -2.58 -4.20
N VAL A 55 -7.34 -2.62 -3.62
CA VAL A 55 -8.10 -3.86 -3.56
C VAL A 55 -8.85 -4.17 -4.83
N ARG A 56 -8.98 -3.18 -5.74
CA ARG A 56 -9.71 -3.40 -6.97
C ARG A 56 -8.83 -3.33 -8.17
N MET A 57 -8.19 -4.42 -8.51
CA MET A 57 -7.41 -4.52 -9.74
C MET A 57 -8.05 -5.58 -10.61
N PRO A 58 -8.14 -5.37 -11.94
CA PRO A 58 -8.75 -6.37 -12.81
C PRO A 58 -8.08 -7.72 -12.66
N GLY A 59 -8.89 -8.76 -12.51
CA GLY A 59 -8.39 -10.11 -12.39
C GLY A 59 -7.68 -10.43 -11.10
N VAL A 60 -7.69 -9.51 -10.13
CA VAL A 60 -7.00 -9.71 -8.87
C VAL A 60 -7.90 -9.25 -7.74
N ASP A 61 -7.99 -10.06 -6.71
CA ASP A 61 -8.66 -9.66 -5.49
C ASP A 61 -7.57 -9.19 -4.53
N GLY A 62 -7.51 -7.89 -4.30
CA GLY A 62 -6.50 -7.32 -3.41
C GLY A 62 -6.60 -7.83 -1.98
N LEU A 63 -7.81 -8.18 -1.54
CA LEU A 63 -7.96 -8.75 -0.20
C LEU A 63 -7.33 -10.14 -0.12
N SER A 64 -7.40 -10.91 -1.20
CA SER A 64 -6.72 -12.21 -1.23
C SER A 64 -5.22 -12.03 -1.17
N LEU A 65 -4.69 -11.03 -1.85
CA LEU A 65 -3.26 -10.74 -1.79
C LEU A 65 -2.86 -10.35 -0.36
N LEU A 66 -3.65 -9.51 0.28
CA LEU A 66 -3.40 -9.12 1.67
C LEU A 66 -3.33 -10.34 2.58
N LYS A 67 -4.32 -11.22 2.45
CA LYS A 67 -4.36 -12.43 3.26
C LYS A 67 -3.14 -13.31 3.00
N SER A 68 -2.76 -13.44 1.73
CA SER A 68 -1.59 -14.25 1.38
C SER A 68 -0.32 -13.69 2.01
N LEU A 69 -0.15 -12.38 1.97
CA LEU A 69 1.03 -11.76 2.56
C LEU A 69 1.07 -12.01 4.06
N ARG A 70 -0.07 -11.87 4.74
CA ARG A 70 -0.10 -12.12 6.18
C ARG A 70 0.15 -13.58 6.51
N GLN A 71 -0.36 -14.50 5.69
CA GLN A 71 -0.12 -15.93 5.91
C GLN A 71 1.35 -16.29 5.71
N MET A 72 2.05 -15.54 4.87
CA MET A 72 3.48 -15.74 4.67
C MET A 72 4.32 -15.17 5.80
N GLY A 73 3.70 -14.53 6.78
CA GLY A 73 4.44 -13.95 7.90
C GLY A 73 4.92 -12.53 7.66
N VAL A 74 4.46 -11.88 6.59
CA VAL A 74 4.82 -10.50 6.32
C VAL A 74 4.15 -9.60 7.34
N GLN A 75 4.93 -8.81 8.05
CA GLN A 75 4.41 -7.91 9.10
C GLN A 75 4.47 -6.45 8.69
N THR A 76 4.90 -6.17 7.48
CA THR A 76 4.99 -4.82 6.94
C THR A 76 3.63 -4.11 7.05
N PRO A 77 3.60 -2.84 7.44
CA PRO A 77 2.34 -2.10 7.42
C PRO A 77 1.74 -2.07 6.02
N ILE A 78 0.47 -2.44 5.91
CA ILE A 78 -0.24 -2.48 4.64
C ILE A 78 -1.47 -1.59 4.76
N PHE A 79 -1.54 -0.57 3.91
CA PHE A 79 -2.69 0.32 3.85
C PHE A 79 -3.46 -0.01 2.59
N VAL A 80 -4.73 -0.34 2.74
CA VAL A 80 -5.58 -0.72 1.63
C VAL A 80 -6.23 0.51 1.04
N MET A 81 -6.13 0.68 -0.28
CA MET A 81 -6.78 1.77 -0.98
C MET A 81 -8.08 1.25 -1.58
N THR A 82 -9.17 1.96 -1.36
CA THR A 82 -10.46 1.50 -1.85
C THR A 82 -11.24 2.67 -2.42
N GLY A 83 -12.18 2.40 -3.31
CA GLY A 83 -13.09 3.41 -3.80
C GLY A 83 -14.02 3.87 -2.69
N TYR A 84 -14.60 5.06 -2.87
CA TYR A 84 -15.54 5.55 -1.88
C TYR A 84 -16.72 4.59 -1.80
N ASP A 85 -17.47 4.65 -0.73
CA ASP A 85 -18.62 3.80 -0.53
C ASP A 85 -18.20 2.34 -0.38
N SER A 86 -17.08 2.11 0.27
CA SER A 86 -16.54 0.77 0.46
C SER A 86 -16.30 0.46 1.92
N SER A 87 -17.23 0.88 2.79
CA SER A 87 -17.03 0.64 4.22
C SER A 87 -16.94 -0.84 4.54
N GLN A 88 -17.69 -1.67 3.82
CA GLN A 88 -17.64 -3.12 4.06
C GLN A 88 -16.27 -3.68 3.66
N VAL A 89 -15.72 -3.21 2.55
CA VAL A 89 -14.40 -3.63 2.12
C VAL A 89 -13.34 -3.19 3.13
N ALA A 90 -13.49 -1.98 3.67
CA ALA A 90 -12.57 -1.48 4.68
C ALA A 90 -12.57 -2.37 5.92
N VAL A 91 -13.76 -2.78 6.38
CA VAL A 91 -13.87 -3.67 7.53
C VAL A 91 -13.21 -5.01 7.24
N GLU A 92 -13.48 -5.58 6.06
CA GLU A 92 -12.86 -6.85 5.68
C GLU A 92 -11.35 -6.73 5.62
N ALA A 93 -10.83 -5.61 5.10
CA ALA A 93 -9.40 -5.42 5.02
C ALA A 93 -8.77 -5.39 6.40
N LEU A 94 -9.37 -4.64 7.31
CA LEU A 94 -8.85 -4.57 8.68
C LEU A 94 -8.90 -5.93 9.36
N GLU A 95 -9.97 -6.68 9.15
CA GLU A 95 -10.08 -8.02 9.72
C GLU A 95 -9.09 -8.99 9.10
N SER A 96 -8.64 -8.71 7.87
CA SER A 96 -7.68 -9.56 7.17
C SER A 96 -6.23 -9.17 7.46
N GLY A 97 -6.02 -8.16 8.29
CA GLY A 97 -4.68 -7.79 8.71
C GLY A 97 -4.14 -6.48 8.14
N ALA A 98 -4.97 -5.68 7.48
CA ALA A 98 -4.52 -4.37 7.02
C ALA A 98 -4.24 -3.47 8.22
N THR A 99 -3.22 -2.63 8.08
CA THR A 99 -2.88 -1.65 9.11
C THR A 99 -3.88 -0.50 9.12
N GLY A 100 -4.41 -0.16 7.95
CA GLY A 100 -5.40 0.88 7.81
C GLY A 100 -5.95 0.88 6.41
N TYR A 101 -6.86 1.81 6.14
CA TYR A 101 -7.37 1.93 4.80
C TYR A 101 -7.51 3.40 4.42
N LEU A 102 -7.54 3.64 3.10
CA LEU A 102 -7.61 4.97 2.53
C LEU A 102 -8.69 4.97 1.47
N PRO A 103 -9.76 5.75 1.63
CA PRO A 103 -10.74 5.87 0.56
C PRO A 103 -10.17 6.72 -0.57
N LYS A 104 -10.52 6.40 -1.79
CA LYS A 104 -10.19 7.22 -2.95
C LYS A 104 -11.33 8.17 -3.21
N PRO A 105 -11.05 9.41 -3.59
CA PRO A 105 -9.73 10.04 -3.70
C PRO A 105 -9.14 10.31 -2.33
N PHE A 106 -7.81 10.19 -2.21
CA PHE A 106 -7.20 10.35 -0.90
C PHE A 106 -6.66 11.76 -0.70
N ASP A 107 -6.55 12.10 0.57
CA ASP A 107 -5.84 13.29 0.99
C ASP A 107 -4.38 12.89 1.14
N LEU A 108 -3.51 13.45 0.32
CA LEU A 108 -2.09 13.07 0.32
C LEU A 108 -1.41 13.40 1.64
N MET A 109 -1.81 14.49 2.29
CA MET A 109 -1.21 14.83 3.59
C MET A 109 -1.60 13.83 4.65
N HIS A 110 -2.84 13.35 4.60
CA HIS A 110 -3.28 12.31 5.53
C HIS A 110 -2.52 11.01 5.30
N LEU A 111 -2.34 10.65 4.03
CA LEU A 111 -1.58 9.47 3.66
C LEU A 111 -0.16 9.57 4.20
N ASP A 112 0.49 10.71 4.01
CA ASP A 112 1.85 10.91 4.49
C ASP A 112 1.95 10.69 5.99
N ARG A 113 0.99 11.23 6.75
CA ARG A 113 0.99 11.06 8.20
C ARG A 113 0.82 9.60 8.61
N LEU A 114 -0.07 8.88 7.93
CA LEU A 114 -0.30 7.48 8.26
C LEU A 114 0.97 6.66 8.01
N ILE A 115 1.62 6.90 6.89
CA ILE A 115 2.85 6.18 6.56
C ILE A 115 3.95 6.51 7.57
N ALA A 116 4.12 7.78 7.87
CA ALA A 116 5.18 8.20 8.80
C ALA A 116 4.98 7.55 10.17
N GLN A 117 3.75 7.50 10.65
CA GLN A 117 3.47 6.88 11.93
C GLN A 117 3.75 5.38 11.89
N ALA A 118 3.38 4.73 10.81
CA ALA A 118 3.49 3.27 10.71
C ALA A 118 4.94 2.81 10.64
N ILE A 119 5.81 3.57 9.98
CA ILE A 119 7.19 3.14 9.82
C ILE A 119 8.15 3.88 10.75
N GLY A 120 7.60 4.62 11.72
CA GLY A 120 8.45 5.28 12.72
C GLY A 120 9.25 6.45 12.18
N GLN A 121 8.78 7.06 11.08
CA GLN A 121 9.46 8.20 10.52
C GLN A 121 9.08 9.49 11.20
N ALA A 122 8.21 9.46 12.11
CA ALA A 122 7.77 10.67 12.75
C ALA A 122 8.93 11.27 13.45
N ALA A 123 9.28 12.36 13.18
CA ALA A 123 10.40 12.85 13.80
C ALA A 123 10.44 13.66 14.74
#